data_559957ab623ad8b8d4c3ef5f7e8de4fa
#
_entry.id   559957ab623ad8b8d4c3ef5f7e8de4fa
#
_cell.length_a   1.000
_cell.length_b   1.000
_cell.length_c   1.000
_cell.angle_alpha   90.00
_cell.angle_beta   90.00
_cell.angle_gamma   90.00
#
_symmetry.space_group_name_H-M   'P 1'
#
loop_
_entity.id
_entity.type
_entity.pdbx_description
1 polymer ?
#
loop_
_entity_poly.entity_id
_entity_poly.type
_entity_poly.pdbx_seq_one_letter_code
_entity_poly.pdbx_strand_id
1 'polypeptide(L)'
;TYEEGNIIVGEKGAEAKINGEIEIYADKITYNKNNQIIIAEGNVLAIDILNNIRVNSNKINYNRIKNVINSLDETFFNIENKYQITSSDVYYNINEDIIFSKKESIVKDNINNTIKLSSFKYFNKTQTLNGEKIELEDNDKNKYFLSQGVLKLENYELLGKDIQVFLRKDIYGNPKNE
;
A
#
# COMPACT_ATOMS: atom_id res chain seq x y z
N THR A 1 -0.17 24.55 -18.31
CA THR A 1 0.92 24.77 -17.32
C THR A 1 1.26 26.24 -17.27
N TYR A 2 1.43 26.76 -16.09
CA TYR A 2 1.94 28.12 -15.86
C TYR A 2 2.95 28.12 -14.72
N GLU A 3 3.78 29.17 -14.65
CA GLU A 3 4.81 29.35 -13.64
C GLU A 3 4.64 30.73 -12.98
N GLU A 4 4.70 30.78 -11.66
CA GLU A 4 4.71 31.98 -10.86
C GLU A 4 5.83 31.91 -9.83
N GLY A 5 6.89 32.67 -10.05
CA GLY A 5 8.09 32.61 -9.21
C GLY A 5 8.70 31.21 -9.15
N ASN A 6 8.66 30.61 -7.94
CA ASN A 6 9.21 29.26 -7.68
C ASN A 6 8.14 28.14 -7.73
N ILE A 7 6.94 28.45 -8.20
CA ILE A 7 5.83 27.51 -8.30
C ILE A 7 5.52 27.23 -9.77
N ILE A 8 5.45 25.93 -10.12
CA ILE A 8 4.96 25.48 -11.43
C ILE A 8 3.64 24.78 -11.20
N VAL A 9 2.61 25.12 -11.97
CA VAL A 9 1.29 24.50 -11.90
C VAL A 9 0.90 23.92 -13.26
N GLY A 10 0.51 22.65 -13.25
CA GLY A 10 -0.15 21.96 -14.35
C GLY A 10 -1.59 21.65 -13.98
N GLU A 11 -2.52 21.86 -14.90
CA GLU A 11 -3.96 21.59 -14.72
C GLU A 11 -4.53 20.88 -15.94
N LYS A 12 -5.72 20.28 -15.80
CA LYS A 12 -6.46 19.57 -16.85
C LYS A 12 -5.71 18.33 -17.38
N GLY A 13 -5.36 17.45 -16.47
CA GLY A 13 -4.58 16.25 -16.79
C GLY A 13 -3.09 16.56 -16.83
N ALA A 14 -2.53 16.87 -15.65
CA ALA A 14 -1.11 17.18 -15.50
C ALA A 14 -0.28 15.88 -15.34
N GLU A 15 0.96 15.95 -15.82
CA GLU A 15 1.94 14.87 -15.73
C GLU A 15 3.26 15.42 -15.17
N ALA A 16 3.89 14.66 -14.28
CA ALA A 16 5.24 14.90 -13.80
C ALA A 16 6.07 13.63 -13.91
N LYS A 17 7.22 13.72 -14.58
CA LYS A 17 8.20 12.61 -14.69
C LYS A 17 9.47 12.99 -13.97
N ILE A 18 9.91 12.14 -13.05
CA ILE A 18 11.05 12.38 -12.18
C ILE A 18 12.11 11.31 -12.45
N ASN A 19 13.24 11.73 -13.02
CA ASN A 19 14.43 10.91 -13.32
C ASN A 19 14.15 9.61 -14.12
N GLY A 20 12.98 9.49 -14.76
CA GLY A 20 12.59 8.24 -15.44
C GLY A 20 12.20 7.08 -14.51
N GLU A 21 12.07 7.35 -13.20
CA GLU A 21 11.78 6.34 -12.17
C GLU A 21 10.38 6.52 -11.59
N ILE A 22 9.94 7.76 -11.39
CA ILE A 22 8.62 8.09 -10.84
C ILE A 22 7.83 8.90 -11.86
N GLU A 23 6.61 8.46 -12.10
CA GLU A 23 5.63 9.18 -12.90
C GLU A 23 4.40 9.51 -12.06
N ILE A 24 3.89 10.74 -12.17
CA ILE A 24 2.71 11.21 -11.44
C ILE A 24 1.74 11.84 -12.44
N TYR A 25 0.51 11.37 -12.44
CA TYR A 25 -0.60 11.86 -13.24
C TYR A 25 -1.71 12.33 -12.28
N ALA A 26 -2.31 13.49 -12.56
CA ALA A 26 -3.39 14.05 -11.74
C ALA A 26 -4.18 15.11 -12.51
N ASP A 27 -5.34 15.50 -12.01
CA ASP A 27 -6.08 16.64 -12.57
C ASP A 27 -5.29 17.94 -12.43
N LYS A 28 -4.58 18.10 -11.29
CA LYS A 28 -3.70 19.22 -11.00
C LYS A 28 -2.41 18.78 -10.34
N ILE A 29 -1.30 19.33 -10.78
CA ILE A 29 0.02 19.14 -10.14
C ILE A 29 0.62 20.52 -9.85
N THR A 30 1.06 20.73 -8.62
CA THR A 30 1.79 21.91 -8.17
C THR A 30 3.19 21.51 -7.72
N TYR A 31 4.22 22.08 -8.32
CA TYR A 31 5.60 21.85 -7.93
C TYR A 31 6.22 23.12 -7.35
N ASN A 32 6.72 23.03 -6.13
CA ASN A 32 7.48 24.09 -5.48
C ASN A 32 8.99 23.80 -5.61
N LYS A 33 9.69 24.65 -6.36
CA LYS A 33 11.13 24.50 -6.64
C LYS A 33 12.01 24.68 -5.40
N ASN A 34 11.58 25.52 -4.43
CA ASN A 34 12.39 25.83 -3.23
C ASN A 34 12.54 24.61 -2.30
N ASN A 35 11.44 23.93 -2.02
CA ASN A 35 11.41 22.78 -1.12
C ASN A 35 11.34 21.43 -1.84
N GLN A 36 11.29 21.46 -3.18
CA GLN A 36 11.19 20.31 -4.07
C GLN A 36 10.00 19.39 -3.74
N ILE A 37 8.88 19.96 -3.37
CA ILE A 37 7.63 19.21 -3.11
C ILE A 37 6.72 19.30 -4.33
N ILE A 38 6.20 18.16 -4.74
CA ILE A 38 5.11 18.03 -5.71
C ILE A 38 3.85 17.70 -4.94
N ILE A 39 2.78 18.47 -5.17
CA ILE A 39 1.43 18.18 -4.69
C ILE A 39 0.61 17.81 -5.92
N ALA A 40 0.05 16.62 -5.94
CA ALA A 40 -0.86 16.14 -6.96
C ALA A 40 -2.27 15.98 -6.38
N GLU A 41 -3.28 16.48 -7.09
CA GLU A 41 -4.67 16.55 -6.62
C GLU A 41 -5.63 16.13 -7.74
N GLY A 42 -6.64 15.35 -7.37
CA GLY A 42 -7.70 14.83 -8.25
C GLY A 42 -7.22 13.66 -9.12
N ASN A 43 -7.84 12.49 -8.98
CA ASN A 43 -7.59 11.30 -9.79
C ASN A 43 -6.10 10.94 -9.89
N VAL A 44 -5.39 11.01 -8.76
CA VAL A 44 -3.94 10.84 -8.73
C VAL A 44 -3.56 9.39 -8.99
N LEU A 45 -2.64 9.20 -9.95
CA LEU A 45 -1.90 7.96 -10.18
C LEU A 45 -0.41 8.27 -10.11
N ALA A 46 0.28 7.71 -9.11
CA ALA A 46 1.75 7.71 -9.07
C ALA A 46 2.27 6.29 -9.37
N ILE A 47 3.34 6.21 -10.16
CA ILE A 47 3.96 4.96 -10.59
C ILE A 47 5.42 5.00 -10.20
N ASP A 48 5.85 4.05 -9.38
CA ASP A 48 7.24 3.72 -9.17
C ASP A 48 7.61 2.59 -10.14
N ILE A 49 8.36 2.95 -11.17
CA ILE A 49 8.70 2.04 -12.27
C ILE A 49 9.67 0.96 -11.79
N LEU A 50 10.64 1.33 -10.97
CA LEU A 50 11.69 0.41 -10.51
C LEU A 50 11.13 -0.65 -9.56
N ASN A 51 10.26 -0.25 -8.64
CA ASN A 51 9.69 -1.15 -7.64
C ASN A 51 8.35 -1.78 -8.10
N ASN A 52 7.89 -1.44 -9.32
CA ASN A 52 6.63 -1.89 -9.89
C ASN A 52 5.42 -1.68 -8.95
N ILE A 53 5.36 -0.47 -8.36
CA ILE A 53 4.30 -0.04 -7.44
C ILE A 53 3.47 1.05 -8.10
N ARG A 54 2.15 0.90 -8.05
CA ARG A 54 1.18 1.92 -8.47
C ARG A 54 0.41 2.40 -7.25
N VAL A 55 0.26 3.71 -7.14
CA VAL A 55 -0.42 4.40 -6.03
C VAL A 55 -1.56 5.22 -6.60
N ASN A 56 -2.78 4.91 -6.19
CA ASN A 56 -3.97 5.69 -6.53
C ASN A 56 -4.51 6.39 -5.29
N SER A 57 -4.80 7.66 -5.38
CA SER A 57 -5.37 8.47 -4.30
C SER A 57 -6.07 9.71 -4.87
N ASN A 58 -6.78 10.46 -4.02
CA ASN A 58 -7.30 11.77 -4.42
C ASN A 58 -6.26 12.88 -4.27
N LYS A 59 -5.31 12.71 -3.34
CA LYS A 59 -4.23 13.68 -3.13
C LYS A 59 -2.98 13.02 -2.59
N ILE A 60 -1.83 13.37 -3.17
CA ILE A 60 -0.51 12.99 -2.66
C ILE A 60 0.43 14.18 -2.55
N ASN A 61 1.37 14.08 -1.62
CA ASN A 61 2.55 14.93 -1.52
C ASN A 61 3.80 14.08 -1.80
N TYR A 62 4.56 14.44 -2.81
CA TYR A 62 5.84 13.79 -3.09
C TYR A 62 6.99 14.75 -2.75
N ASN A 63 7.80 14.38 -1.78
CA ASN A 63 9.03 15.09 -1.42
C ASN A 63 10.20 14.49 -2.20
N ARG A 64 10.72 15.22 -3.18
CA ARG A 64 11.81 14.76 -4.06
C ARG A 64 13.15 14.61 -3.34
N ILE A 65 13.41 15.43 -2.32
CA ILE A 65 14.67 15.36 -1.55
C ILE A 65 14.72 14.08 -0.71
N LYS A 66 13.60 13.76 -0.05
CA LYS A 66 13.49 12.57 0.81
C LYS A 66 13.12 11.31 0.04
N ASN A 67 12.67 11.47 -1.20
CA ASN A 67 12.10 10.43 -2.05
C ASN A 67 10.94 9.68 -1.38
N VAL A 68 9.94 10.46 -0.91
CA VAL A 68 8.81 9.96 -0.12
C VAL A 68 7.49 10.46 -0.68
N ILE A 69 6.54 9.56 -0.81
CA ILE A 69 5.12 9.86 -1.09
C ILE A 69 4.32 9.76 0.20
N ASN A 70 3.50 10.78 0.48
CA ASN A 70 2.51 10.77 1.57
C ASN A 70 1.12 10.99 0.99
N SER A 71 0.13 10.29 1.54
CA SER A 71 -1.28 10.55 1.28
C SER A 71 -2.06 10.49 2.59
N LEU A 72 -2.93 11.47 2.84
CA LEU A 72 -3.84 11.46 3.99
C LEU A 72 -5.17 10.78 3.67
N ASP A 73 -5.56 10.81 2.39
CA ASP A 73 -6.81 10.24 1.91
C ASP A 73 -6.72 8.70 1.78
N GLU A 74 -7.85 8.08 1.47
CA GLU A 74 -7.88 6.67 1.09
C GLU A 74 -6.96 6.45 -0.12
N THR A 75 -6.08 5.49 0.01
CA THR A 75 -5.01 5.23 -0.94
C THR A 75 -4.94 3.75 -1.26
N PHE A 76 -4.84 3.45 -2.54
CA PHE A 76 -4.76 2.09 -3.07
C PHE A 76 -3.38 1.88 -3.67
N PHE A 77 -2.67 0.88 -3.16
CA PHE A 77 -1.43 0.39 -3.74
C PHE A 77 -1.70 -0.87 -4.53
N ASN A 78 -1.13 -0.96 -5.74
CA ASN A 78 -0.99 -2.20 -6.48
C ASN A 78 0.50 -2.50 -6.60
N ILE A 79 0.92 -3.62 -6.02
CA ILE A 79 2.32 -4.02 -5.91
C ILE A 79 2.52 -5.26 -6.78
N GLU A 80 3.32 -5.14 -7.84
CA GLU A 80 3.66 -6.21 -8.80
C GLU A 80 2.44 -6.96 -9.36
N ASN A 81 1.24 -6.38 -9.32
CA ASN A 81 -0.03 -7.06 -9.61
C ASN A 81 -0.30 -8.31 -8.73
N LYS A 82 0.42 -8.47 -7.63
CA LYS A 82 0.26 -9.58 -6.68
C LYS A 82 -0.52 -9.17 -5.43
N TYR A 83 -0.25 -7.95 -4.93
CA TYR A 83 -0.84 -7.46 -3.69
C TYR A 83 -1.53 -6.13 -3.91
N GLN A 84 -2.67 -5.96 -3.26
CA GLN A 84 -3.40 -4.70 -3.19
C GLN A 84 -3.47 -4.27 -1.73
N ILE A 85 -3.03 -3.05 -1.42
CA ILE A 85 -3.14 -2.46 -0.08
C ILE A 85 -4.07 -1.27 -0.16
N THR A 86 -5.10 -1.26 0.69
CA THR A 86 -5.99 -0.12 0.89
C THR A 86 -5.79 0.43 2.28
N SER A 87 -5.51 1.71 2.40
CA SER A 87 -5.29 2.40 3.67
C SER A 87 -5.47 3.90 3.53
N SER A 88 -5.42 4.63 4.63
CA SER A 88 -5.32 6.09 4.67
C SER A 88 -4.10 6.51 5.48
N ASP A 89 -3.73 7.81 5.42
CA ASP A 89 -2.57 8.35 6.11
C ASP A 89 -1.30 7.51 5.85
N VAL A 90 -1.04 7.28 4.56
CA VAL A 90 0.01 6.38 4.11
C VAL A 90 1.30 7.13 3.85
N TYR A 91 2.40 6.48 4.18
CA TYR A 91 3.76 6.92 3.93
C TYR A 91 4.49 5.84 3.12
N TYR A 92 4.98 6.21 1.93
CA TYR A 92 5.80 5.35 1.08
C TYR A 92 7.21 5.93 0.93
N ASN A 93 8.21 5.28 1.51
CA ASN A 93 9.62 5.59 1.35
C ASN A 93 10.17 4.79 0.17
N ILE A 94 10.41 5.46 -0.94
CA ILE A 94 10.85 4.83 -2.19
C ILE A 94 12.28 4.29 -2.07
N ASN A 95 13.19 5.01 -1.40
CA ASN A 95 14.58 4.57 -1.23
C ASN A 95 14.72 3.29 -0.40
N GLU A 96 13.91 3.19 0.65
CA GLU A 96 13.88 2.01 1.52
C GLU A 96 12.97 0.91 0.99
N ASP A 97 12.10 1.26 0.05
CA ASP A 97 11.06 0.42 -0.52
C ASP A 97 10.10 -0.11 0.57
N ILE A 98 9.61 0.85 1.40
CA ILE A 98 8.76 0.57 2.55
C ILE A 98 7.48 1.39 2.47
N ILE A 99 6.33 0.72 2.65
CA ILE A 99 5.02 1.35 2.78
C ILE A 99 4.52 1.14 4.20
N PHE A 100 4.01 2.18 4.86
CA PHE A 100 3.39 2.01 6.17
C PHE A 100 2.22 2.96 6.41
N SER A 101 1.32 2.55 7.30
CA SER A 101 0.28 3.37 7.89
C SER A 101 -0.01 2.94 9.34
N LYS A 102 -0.47 3.90 10.15
CA LYS A 102 -0.98 3.68 11.50
C LYS A 102 -2.51 3.64 11.53
N LYS A 103 -3.14 3.45 10.38
CA LYS A 103 -4.59 3.38 10.22
C LYS A 103 -5.02 1.98 9.84
N GLU A 104 -6.30 1.71 10.04
CA GLU A 104 -6.89 0.47 9.56
C GLU A 104 -6.61 0.28 8.09
N SER A 105 -6.22 -0.91 7.74
CA SER A 105 -5.74 -1.26 6.41
C SER A 105 -6.23 -2.63 6.00
N ILE A 106 -6.39 -2.81 4.70
CA ILE A 106 -6.76 -4.08 4.09
C ILE A 106 -5.70 -4.43 3.06
N VAL A 107 -5.15 -5.63 3.16
CA VAL A 107 -4.28 -6.21 2.15
C VAL A 107 -4.98 -7.39 1.51
N LYS A 108 -4.97 -7.46 0.19
CA LYS A 108 -5.49 -8.58 -0.60
C LYS A 108 -4.40 -9.09 -1.52
N ASP A 109 -4.33 -10.39 -1.67
CA ASP A 109 -3.48 -11.02 -2.67
C ASP A 109 -4.27 -11.51 -3.89
N ASN A 110 -3.55 -12.02 -4.87
CA ASN A 110 -4.13 -12.51 -6.12
C ASN A 110 -4.82 -13.88 -6.02
N ILE A 111 -4.76 -14.55 -4.85
CA ILE A 111 -5.46 -15.82 -4.57
C ILE A 111 -6.62 -15.66 -3.58
N ASN A 112 -7.06 -14.41 -3.36
CA ASN A 112 -8.19 -14.00 -2.52
C ASN A 112 -8.00 -14.14 -1.00
N ASN A 113 -6.77 -14.23 -0.50
CA ASN A 113 -6.54 -14.00 0.92
C ASN A 113 -6.80 -12.52 1.24
N THR A 114 -7.39 -12.26 2.40
CA THR A 114 -7.66 -10.92 2.88
C THR A 114 -7.09 -10.75 4.27
N ILE A 115 -6.28 -9.70 4.46
CA ILE A 115 -5.64 -9.38 5.73
C ILE A 115 -6.12 -8.00 6.16
N LYS A 116 -6.74 -7.89 7.34
CA LYS A 116 -7.10 -6.63 7.97
C LYS A 116 -6.14 -6.35 9.11
N LEU A 117 -5.71 -5.10 9.26
CA LEU A 117 -4.73 -4.68 10.26
C LEU A 117 -5.13 -3.30 10.81
N SER A 118 -4.85 -3.04 12.09
CA SER A 118 -5.02 -1.69 12.66
C SER A 118 -3.87 -0.76 12.30
N SER A 119 -2.69 -1.32 12.01
CA SER A 119 -1.50 -0.62 11.52
C SER A 119 -0.63 -1.61 10.77
N PHE A 120 0.18 -1.12 9.82
CA PHE A 120 1.09 -2.00 9.09
C PHE A 120 2.39 -1.30 8.68
N LYS A 121 3.40 -2.12 8.41
CA LYS A 121 4.62 -1.78 7.69
C LYS A 121 4.94 -2.90 6.71
N TYR A 122 4.92 -2.58 5.43
CA TYR A 122 5.22 -3.50 4.34
C TYR A 122 6.61 -3.22 3.79
N PHE A 123 7.43 -4.25 3.68
CA PHE A 123 8.77 -4.25 3.11
C PHE A 123 8.71 -4.95 1.76
N ASN A 124 8.77 -4.19 0.68
CA ASN A 124 8.59 -4.74 -0.66
C ASN A 124 9.70 -5.70 -1.07
N LYS A 125 10.96 -5.37 -0.77
CA LYS A 125 12.13 -6.21 -1.10
C LYS A 125 12.05 -7.63 -0.52
N THR A 126 11.45 -7.79 0.64
CA THR A 126 11.31 -9.08 1.34
C THR A 126 9.88 -9.61 1.29
N GLN A 127 8.95 -8.87 0.67
CA GLN A 127 7.51 -9.16 0.64
C GLN A 127 6.96 -9.50 2.04
N THR A 128 7.42 -8.72 3.05
CA THR A 128 7.09 -8.96 4.46
C THR A 128 6.15 -7.87 4.96
N LEU A 129 5.06 -8.28 5.58
CA LEU A 129 4.04 -7.42 6.18
C LEU A 129 4.08 -7.57 7.70
N ASN A 130 4.49 -6.53 8.41
CA ASN A 130 4.40 -6.44 9.86
C ASN A 130 3.11 -5.71 10.22
N GLY A 131 2.38 -6.16 11.23
CA GLY A 131 1.13 -5.53 11.60
C GLY A 131 0.68 -5.78 13.03
N GLU A 132 -0.34 -5.02 13.41
CA GLU A 132 -1.03 -5.15 14.71
C GLU A 132 -2.51 -5.43 14.49
N LYS A 133 -3.12 -6.17 15.45
CA LYS A 133 -4.53 -6.60 15.40
C LYS A 133 -4.87 -7.20 14.03
N ILE A 134 -4.14 -8.23 13.68
CA ILE A 134 -4.25 -8.88 12.38
C ILE A 134 -5.45 -9.83 12.38
N GLU A 135 -6.32 -9.70 11.39
CA GLU A 135 -7.32 -10.67 11.00
C GLU A 135 -7.01 -11.10 9.57
N LEU A 136 -6.57 -12.35 9.39
CA LEU A 136 -6.35 -12.95 8.08
C LEU A 136 -7.49 -13.93 7.79
N GLU A 137 -8.12 -13.79 6.64
CA GLU A 137 -9.02 -14.78 6.05
C GLU A 137 -8.38 -15.33 4.78
N ASP A 138 -8.10 -16.63 4.78
CA ASP A 138 -7.52 -17.30 3.63
C ASP A 138 -8.57 -17.66 2.56
N ASN A 139 -8.10 -18.14 1.43
CA ASN A 139 -8.95 -18.56 0.31
C ASN A 139 -9.98 -19.64 0.70
N ASP A 140 -9.62 -20.53 1.65
CA ASP A 140 -10.48 -21.59 2.16
C ASP A 140 -11.43 -21.13 3.28
N LYS A 141 -11.45 -19.81 3.58
CA LYS A 141 -12.27 -19.16 4.61
C LYS A 141 -11.88 -19.54 6.04
N ASN A 142 -10.67 -20.05 6.26
CA ASN A 142 -10.12 -20.13 7.60
C ASN A 142 -9.74 -18.73 8.08
N LYS A 143 -9.87 -18.50 9.39
CA LYS A 143 -9.55 -17.21 9.99
C LYS A 143 -8.43 -17.34 11.02
N TYR A 144 -7.53 -16.38 10.98
CA TYR A 144 -6.39 -16.30 11.86
C TYR A 144 -6.38 -14.91 12.50
N PHE A 145 -6.29 -14.85 13.83
CA PHE A 145 -6.23 -13.60 14.57
C PHE A 145 -4.93 -13.55 15.36
N LEU A 146 -4.27 -12.38 15.32
CA LEU A 146 -3.02 -12.15 16.04
C LEU A 146 -3.05 -10.74 16.64
N SER A 147 -2.52 -10.58 17.86
CA SER A 147 -2.34 -9.24 18.43
C SER A 147 -1.26 -8.45 17.71
N GLN A 148 -0.16 -9.12 17.35
CA GLN A 148 0.94 -8.60 16.54
C GLN A 148 1.51 -9.74 15.69
N GLY A 149 1.96 -9.45 14.48
CA GLY A 149 2.54 -10.48 13.63
C GLY A 149 3.36 -9.97 12.46
N VAL A 150 4.05 -10.93 11.88
CA VAL A 150 4.83 -10.82 10.66
C VAL A 150 4.31 -11.86 9.69
N LEU A 151 3.91 -11.41 8.52
CA LEU A 151 3.51 -12.28 7.41
C LEU A 151 4.56 -12.17 6.32
N LYS A 152 5.13 -13.30 5.93
CA LYS A 152 5.94 -13.40 4.71
C LYS A 152 4.98 -13.79 3.59
N LEU A 153 4.65 -12.83 2.74
CA LEU A 153 3.60 -13.00 1.74
C LEU A 153 4.02 -13.96 0.61
N GLU A 154 5.32 -14.14 0.37
CA GLU A 154 5.83 -15.01 -0.68
C GLU A 154 5.54 -16.50 -0.41
N ASN A 155 5.67 -16.95 0.85
CA ASN A 155 5.50 -18.34 1.27
C ASN A 155 4.36 -18.56 2.28
N TYR A 156 3.55 -17.51 2.54
CA TYR A 156 2.43 -17.53 3.50
C TYR A 156 2.83 -17.94 4.92
N GLU A 157 4.06 -17.63 5.33
CA GLU A 157 4.52 -17.88 6.69
C GLU A 157 3.97 -16.79 7.63
N LEU A 158 3.27 -17.22 8.67
CA LEU A 158 2.67 -16.36 9.68
C LEU A 158 3.34 -16.58 11.03
N LEU A 159 3.95 -15.55 11.58
CA LEU A 159 4.58 -15.54 12.90
C LEU A 159 3.96 -14.44 13.74
N GLY A 160 3.65 -14.69 15.01
CA GLY A 160 3.06 -13.62 15.82
C GLY A 160 2.76 -14.01 17.26
N LYS A 161 2.04 -13.12 17.94
CA LYS A 161 1.59 -13.28 19.33
C LYS A 161 0.09 -13.47 19.38
N ASP A 162 -0.35 -14.21 20.41
CA ASP A 162 -1.77 -14.43 20.73
C ASP A 162 -2.55 -15.00 19.52
N ILE A 163 -1.97 -16.02 18.90
CA ILE A 163 -2.52 -16.61 17.68
C ILE A 163 -3.77 -17.42 18.01
N GLN A 164 -4.89 -17.09 17.35
CA GLN A 164 -6.13 -17.87 17.36
C GLN A 164 -6.46 -18.30 15.94
N VAL A 165 -6.81 -19.57 15.75
CA VAL A 165 -7.13 -20.15 14.45
C VAL A 165 -8.53 -20.73 14.46
N PHE A 166 -9.34 -20.34 13.48
CA PHE A 166 -10.69 -20.84 13.27
C PHE A 166 -10.74 -21.50 11.90
N LEU A 167 -10.77 -22.83 11.90
CA LEU A 167 -10.84 -23.62 10.68
C LEU A 167 -12.29 -23.81 10.27
N ARG A 168 -12.55 -23.76 8.97
CA ARG A 168 -13.87 -24.01 8.41
C ARG A 168 -14.26 -25.49 8.60
N LYS A 169 -15.46 -25.75 9.07
CA LYS A 169 -15.95 -27.10 9.43
C LYS A 169 -15.99 -28.11 8.27
N ASP A 170 -16.06 -27.63 7.03
CA ASP A 170 -16.27 -28.47 5.84
C ASP A 170 -14.96 -29.17 5.37
N ILE A 171 -13.79 -28.79 5.92
CA ILE A 171 -12.49 -29.36 5.54
C ILE A 171 -12.29 -30.75 6.24
N TYR A 172 -12.86 -30.91 7.41
CA TYR A 172 -12.89 -32.22 8.08
C TYR A 172 -14.19 -32.89 7.69
N GLY A 173 -14.14 -33.74 6.65
CA GLY A 173 -15.29 -34.55 6.25
C GLY A 173 -15.95 -35.16 7.48
N ASN A 174 -17.28 -35.15 7.55
CA ASN A 174 -18.02 -35.83 8.59
C ASN A 174 -17.43 -37.24 8.72
N PRO A 175 -17.00 -37.72 9.91
CA PRO A 175 -16.71 -39.11 10.09
C PRO A 175 -17.97 -39.87 9.68
N LYS A 176 -17.89 -40.64 8.62
CA LYS A 176 -18.98 -41.57 8.28
C LYS A 176 -19.18 -42.39 9.50
N ASN A 177 -20.38 -42.33 10.11
CA ASN A 177 -20.82 -43.30 11.08
C ASN A 177 -20.84 -44.65 10.35
N GLU A 178 -19.81 -45.46 10.56
CA GLU A 178 -19.84 -46.90 10.35
C GLU A 178 -20.39 -47.58 11.58
#